data_3a8d95106d2648972272def69a469121
#
_entry.id   3a8d95106d2648972272def69a469121
#
_cell.length_a   1.000
_cell.length_b   1.000
_cell.length_c   1.000
_cell.angle_alpha   90.00
_cell.angle_beta   90.00
_cell.angle_gamma   90.00
#
_symmetry.space_group_name_H-M   'P 1'
#
loop_
_entity.id
_entity.type
_entity.pdbx_description
1 polymer ?
#
loop_
_entity_poly.entity_id
_entity_poly.type
_entity_poly.pdbx_seq_one_letter_code
_entity_poly.pdbx_strand_id
1 'polypeptide(L)'
;MIFRGKNIKDYTADDIQSLIENKVPESKLLDYKRELQFDEKSKVEFIYDVSSFYNTDGGCIIVGLDEEKDAENKGLGIPKMPEKVIAIENYDNLLLRIQDSVRQSTNPSITNLQFSPLISLNGSNVFLIGIPKTKSLPAMVTYGNNNRFFKRKANGKYFLDTYELYETFNEINLLEKRIKSFIQ
;
A
#
# COMPACT_ATOMS: atom_id res chain seq x y z
N MET A 1 11.10 -6.64 -2.19
CA MET A 1 11.03 -5.17 -2.10
C MET A 1 11.82 -4.71 -0.89
N ILE A 2 12.57 -3.63 -1.02
CA ILE A 2 13.28 -3.01 0.11
C ILE A 2 12.41 -1.87 0.63
N PHE A 3 12.13 -1.87 1.92
CA PHE A 3 11.44 -0.81 2.64
C PHE A 3 12.31 -0.35 3.81
N ARG A 4 12.58 0.96 3.93
CA ARG A 4 13.46 1.55 4.95
C ARG A 4 14.82 0.81 5.08
N GLY A 5 15.42 0.45 3.94
CA GLY A 5 16.74 -0.22 3.88
C GLY A 5 16.74 -1.72 4.17
N LYS A 6 15.59 -2.33 4.48
CA LYS A 6 15.43 -3.76 4.77
C LYS A 6 14.47 -4.44 3.80
N ASN A 7 14.74 -5.69 3.44
CA ASN A 7 13.76 -6.45 2.65
C ASN A 7 12.52 -6.73 3.52
N ILE A 8 11.32 -6.55 2.95
CA ILE A 8 10.09 -6.76 3.73
C ILE A 8 9.93 -8.19 4.25
N LYS A 9 10.56 -9.16 3.60
CA LYS A 9 10.56 -10.58 4.03
C LYS A 9 11.40 -10.82 5.29
N ASP A 10 12.30 -9.91 5.61
CA ASP A 10 13.23 -10.03 6.72
C ASP A 10 12.78 -9.21 7.96
N TYR A 11 11.61 -8.58 7.89
CA TYR A 11 11.04 -7.83 9.01
C TYR A 11 10.69 -8.76 10.17
N THR A 12 11.01 -8.33 11.36
CA THR A 12 10.82 -9.05 12.63
C THR A 12 9.91 -8.29 13.58
N ALA A 13 9.56 -8.90 14.70
CA ALA A 13 8.79 -8.23 15.77
C ALA A 13 9.52 -6.98 16.30
N ASP A 14 10.86 -7.05 16.43
CA ASP A 14 11.65 -5.91 16.90
C ASP A 14 11.61 -4.72 15.94
N ASP A 15 11.59 -4.99 14.61
CA ASP A 15 11.44 -3.92 13.63
C ASP A 15 10.09 -3.21 13.77
N ILE A 16 9.01 -3.99 13.96
CA ILE A 16 7.66 -3.42 14.15
C ILE A 16 7.58 -2.67 15.47
N GLN A 17 8.13 -3.25 16.54
CA GLN A 17 8.20 -2.61 17.85
C GLN A 17 8.94 -1.26 17.77
N SER A 18 10.05 -1.22 17.04
CA SER A 18 10.82 0.01 16.81
C SER A 18 10.00 1.10 16.06
N LEU A 19 9.12 0.73 15.12
CA LEU A 19 8.23 1.71 14.46
C LEU A 19 7.25 2.33 15.46
N ILE A 20 6.72 1.53 16.38
CA ILE A 20 5.79 1.99 17.42
C ILE A 20 6.50 2.89 18.42
N GLU A 21 7.62 2.45 18.98
CA GLU A 21 8.38 3.19 20.00
C GLU A 21 8.90 4.53 19.49
N ASN A 22 9.37 4.56 18.24
CA ASN A 22 9.84 5.80 17.60
C ASN A 22 8.70 6.62 17.00
N LYS A 23 7.43 6.22 17.19
CA LYS A 23 6.24 6.89 16.68
C LYS A 23 6.37 7.28 15.21
N VAL A 24 6.83 6.34 14.39
CA VAL A 24 7.07 6.58 12.96
C VAL A 24 5.75 6.85 12.25
N PRO A 25 5.49 8.08 11.77
CA PRO A 25 4.19 8.41 11.22
C PRO A 25 3.98 7.80 9.83
N GLU A 26 2.71 7.70 9.43
CA GLU A 26 2.34 7.50 8.04
C GLU A 26 3.03 8.52 7.12
N SER A 27 3.24 8.13 5.89
CA SER A 27 3.93 8.96 4.92
C SER A 27 3.49 8.62 3.50
N LYS A 28 4.10 9.30 2.53
CA LYS A 28 3.95 8.96 1.12
C LYS A 28 4.31 7.49 0.80
N LEU A 29 5.16 6.86 1.63
CA LEU A 29 5.66 5.49 1.43
C LEU A 29 5.18 4.47 2.48
N LEU A 30 4.38 4.90 3.45
CA LEU A 30 3.97 4.05 4.58
C LEU A 30 2.54 4.35 5.00
N ASP A 31 1.77 3.29 5.20
CA ASP A 31 0.38 3.34 5.70
C ASP A 31 0.18 2.24 6.74
N TYR A 32 -0.65 2.50 7.75
CA TYR A 32 -1.02 1.54 8.77
C TYR A 32 -2.48 1.14 8.64
N LYS A 33 -2.76 -0.14 8.78
CA LYS A 33 -4.12 -0.68 8.80
C LYS A 33 -4.27 -1.59 10.00
N ARG A 34 -5.29 -1.37 10.78
CA ARG A 34 -5.60 -2.27 11.88
C ARG A 34 -5.90 -3.69 11.38
N GLU A 35 -6.76 -3.81 10.40
CA GLU A 35 -7.18 -5.06 9.76
C GLU A 35 -7.62 -4.80 8.33
N LEU A 36 -7.65 -5.83 7.51
CA LEU A 36 -8.23 -5.77 6.18
C LEU A 36 -9.62 -6.40 6.19
N GLN A 37 -10.62 -5.57 6.01
CA GLN A 37 -12.00 -6.01 5.82
C GLN A 37 -12.29 -6.15 4.33
N PHE A 38 -13.09 -7.14 3.96
CA PHE A 38 -13.41 -7.45 2.57
C PHE A 38 -14.90 -7.20 2.26
N ASP A 39 -15.58 -6.41 3.07
CA ASP A 39 -16.81 -5.77 2.66
C ASP A 39 -16.54 -4.81 1.49
N GLU A 40 -17.58 -4.48 0.75
CA GLU A 40 -17.43 -3.71 -0.50
C GLU A 40 -16.70 -2.38 -0.29
N LYS A 41 -17.06 -1.63 0.74
CA LYS A 41 -16.48 -0.30 1.02
C LYS A 41 -15.00 -0.40 1.43
N SER A 42 -14.68 -1.27 2.36
CA SER A 42 -13.32 -1.44 2.88
C SER A 42 -12.38 -1.99 1.81
N LYS A 43 -12.88 -2.91 0.98
CA LYS A 43 -12.16 -3.45 -0.17
C LYS A 43 -11.81 -2.35 -1.18
N VAL A 44 -12.76 -1.49 -1.52
CA VAL A 44 -12.56 -0.36 -2.45
C VAL A 44 -11.47 0.58 -1.92
N GLU A 45 -11.55 0.98 -0.66
CA GLU A 45 -10.58 1.86 -0.02
C GLU A 45 -9.17 1.26 -0.04
N PHE A 46 -9.05 -0.03 0.25
CA PHE A 46 -7.76 -0.74 0.17
C PHE A 46 -7.20 -0.76 -1.25
N ILE A 47 -8.03 -0.98 -2.28
CA ILE A 47 -7.58 -0.96 -3.68
C ILE A 47 -7.12 0.44 -4.08
N TYR A 48 -7.79 1.50 -3.61
CA TYR A 48 -7.34 2.89 -3.83
C TYR A 48 -5.97 3.13 -3.18
N ASP A 49 -5.73 2.64 -1.97
CA ASP A 49 -4.44 2.76 -1.30
C ASP A 49 -3.35 2.05 -2.12
N VAL A 50 -3.55 0.78 -2.49
CA VAL A 50 -2.59 0.02 -3.30
C VAL A 50 -2.30 0.71 -4.63
N SER A 51 -3.35 1.12 -5.37
CA SER A 51 -3.19 1.83 -6.65
C SER A 51 -2.43 3.14 -6.48
N SER A 52 -2.71 3.90 -5.41
CA SER A 52 -2.04 5.17 -5.14
C SER A 52 -0.54 5.02 -4.88
N PHE A 53 -0.13 3.99 -4.13
CA PHE A 53 1.28 3.64 -3.94
C PHE A 53 1.93 3.22 -5.26
N TYR A 54 1.30 2.30 -5.99
CA TYR A 54 1.81 1.76 -7.25
C TYR A 54 2.06 2.86 -8.30
N ASN A 55 1.15 3.82 -8.39
CA ASN A 55 1.21 4.92 -9.35
C ASN A 55 2.10 6.09 -8.91
N THR A 56 2.69 6.03 -7.71
CA THR A 56 3.54 7.10 -7.18
C THR A 56 4.98 6.59 -7.04
N ASP A 57 5.41 6.25 -5.86
CA ASP A 57 6.78 5.84 -5.58
C ASP A 57 6.87 4.42 -5.03
N GLY A 58 5.76 3.67 -5.04
CA GLY A 58 5.61 2.44 -4.29
C GLY A 58 5.47 2.73 -2.80
N GLY A 59 5.57 1.70 -1.97
CA GLY A 59 5.48 1.86 -0.52
C GLY A 59 5.11 0.59 0.19
N CYS A 60 4.74 0.72 1.43
CA CYS A 60 4.40 -0.38 2.31
C CYS A 60 3.12 -0.09 3.08
N ILE A 61 2.22 -1.06 3.15
CA ILE A 61 1.10 -1.07 4.08
C ILE A 61 1.42 -2.08 5.16
N ILE A 62 1.38 -1.67 6.43
CA ILE A 62 1.54 -2.56 7.58
C ILE A 62 0.16 -2.84 8.15
N VAL A 63 -0.21 -4.10 8.16
CA VAL A 63 -1.50 -4.59 8.66
C VAL A 63 -1.31 -5.22 10.03
N GLY A 64 -2.20 -4.94 10.97
CA GLY A 64 -2.15 -5.42 12.37
C GLY A 64 -1.79 -4.34 13.37
N LEU A 65 -1.61 -3.09 12.93
CA LEU A 65 -1.38 -1.93 13.79
C LEU A 65 -2.57 -0.96 13.73
N ASP A 66 -2.91 -0.39 14.86
CA ASP A 66 -3.89 0.70 14.98
C ASP A 66 -3.15 2.05 14.95
N GLU A 67 -3.88 3.15 14.90
CA GLU A 67 -3.36 4.50 14.96
C GLU A 67 -3.65 5.17 16.30
N GLU A 68 -2.72 6.02 16.77
CA GLU A 68 -3.04 6.99 17.81
C GLU A 68 -4.13 7.95 17.31
N LYS A 69 -4.99 8.41 18.20
CA LYS A 69 -6.07 9.35 17.88
C LYS A 69 -5.93 10.61 18.69
N ASP A 70 -6.33 11.74 18.11
CA ASP A 70 -6.43 13.00 18.81
C ASP A 70 -7.68 13.07 19.70
N ALA A 71 -7.88 14.22 20.36
CA ALA A 71 -9.03 14.48 21.22
C ALA A 71 -10.38 14.45 20.48
N GLU A 72 -10.39 14.63 19.16
CA GLU A 72 -11.56 14.56 18.28
C GLU A 72 -11.75 13.17 17.65
N ASN A 73 -10.98 12.17 18.11
CA ASN A 73 -10.99 10.79 17.62
C ASN A 73 -10.53 10.63 16.15
N LYS A 74 -9.74 11.58 15.63
CA LYS A 74 -9.10 11.49 14.32
C LYS A 74 -7.78 10.75 14.42
N GLY A 75 -7.49 9.88 13.45
CA GLY A 75 -6.20 9.19 13.34
C GLY A 75 -5.06 10.19 13.12
N LEU A 76 -3.96 9.97 13.85
CA LEU A 76 -2.74 10.77 13.75
C LEU A 76 -1.71 10.17 12.81
N GLY A 77 -2.02 9.00 12.21
CA GLY A 77 -1.06 8.24 11.41
C GLY A 77 0.14 7.74 12.21
N ILE A 78 0.07 7.73 13.54
CA ILE A 78 1.11 7.23 14.44
C ILE A 78 0.74 5.82 14.86
N PRO A 79 1.61 4.81 14.65
CA PRO A 79 1.26 3.43 14.93
C PRO A 79 1.21 3.15 16.44
N LYS A 80 0.24 2.33 16.82
CA LYS A 80 0.13 1.73 18.16
C LYS A 80 -0.34 0.29 18.05
N MET A 81 -0.12 -0.47 19.12
CA MET A 81 -0.73 -1.80 19.22
C MET A 81 -2.26 -1.67 19.30
N PRO A 82 -3.01 -2.56 18.64
CA PRO A 82 -4.46 -2.58 18.76
C PRO A 82 -4.88 -3.01 20.18
N GLU A 83 -5.96 -2.42 20.68
CA GLU A 83 -6.50 -2.77 22.01
C GLU A 83 -6.99 -4.21 22.10
N LYS A 84 -7.47 -4.76 20.98
CA LYS A 84 -7.89 -6.16 20.87
C LYS A 84 -6.90 -6.90 20.00
N VAL A 85 -6.51 -8.09 20.47
CA VAL A 85 -5.64 -8.98 19.69
C VAL A 85 -6.24 -9.27 18.31
N ILE A 86 -5.42 -9.14 17.30
CA ILE A 86 -5.77 -9.47 15.93
C ILE A 86 -5.15 -10.82 15.59
N ALA A 87 -6.00 -11.83 15.41
CA ALA A 87 -5.59 -13.15 14.99
C ALA A 87 -5.87 -13.35 13.50
N ILE A 88 -4.91 -13.92 12.79
CA ILE A 88 -5.04 -14.31 11.38
C ILE A 88 -4.91 -15.82 11.30
N GLU A 89 -6.05 -16.50 11.16
CA GLU A 89 -6.11 -17.98 11.21
C GLU A 89 -5.56 -18.65 9.95
N ASN A 90 -5.77 -18.04 8.78
CA ASN A 90 -5.34 -18.59 7.50
C ASN A 90 -4.65 -17.51 6.67
N TYR A 91 -3.36 -17.34 6.92
CA TYR A 91 -2.56 -16.32 6.32
C TYR A 91 -2.42 -16.48 4.80
N ASP A 92 -2.16 -17.68 4.31
CA ASP A 92 -1.99 -17.93 2.87
C ASP A 92 -3.25 -17.63 2.08
N ASN A 93 -4.42 -18.00 2.60
CA ASN A 93 -5.70 -17.64 1.98
C ASN A 93 -5.94 -16.13 1.99
N LEU A 94 -5.54 -15.43 3.06
CA LEU A 94 -5.60 -13.98 3.11
C LEU A 94 -4.76 -13.34 2.02
N LEU A 95 -3.51 -13.79 1.83
CA LEU A 95 -2.62 -13.29 0.79
C LEU A 95 -3.19 -13.51 -0.62
N LEU A 96 -3.72 -14.70 -0.91
CA LEU A 96 -4.37 -14.99 -2.19
C LEU A 96 -5.55 -14.05 -2.42
N ARG A 97 -6.39 -13.85 -1.40
CA ARG A 97 -7.55 -12.96 -1.47
C ARG A 97 -7.16 -11.50 -1.73
N ILE A 98 -6.07 -11.03 -1.11
CA ILE A 98 -5.50 -9.70 -1.35
C ILE A 98 -5.04 -9.58 -2.81
N GLN A 99 -4.22 -10.52 -3.28
CA GLN A 99 -3.67 -10.52 -4.64
C GLN A 99 -4.79 -10.54 -5.69
N ASP A 100 -5.76 -11.42 -5.54
CA ASP A 100 -6.89 -11.53 -6.47
C ASP A 100 -7.75 -10.28 -6.48
N SER A 101 -8.04 -9.72 -5.30
CA SER A 101 -8.82 -8.48 -5.19
C SER A 101 -8.16 -7.32 -5.92
N VAL A 102 -6.85 -7.14 -5.76
CA VAL A 102 -6.10 -6.07 -6.42
C VAL A 102 -5.99 -6.32 -7.92
N ARG A 103 -5.64 -7.55 -8.32
CA ARG A 103 -5.49 -7.94 -9.73
C ARG A 103 -6.76 -7.73 -10.53
N GLN A 104 -7.91 -8.11 -9.98
CA GLN A 104 -9.22 -8.02 -10.65
C GLN A 104 -9.78 -6.59 -10.68
N SER A 105 -9.27 -5.72 -9.84
CA SER A 105 -9.81 -4.37 -9.63
C SER A 105 -8.93 -3.27 -10.21
N THR A 106 -7.86 -3.61 -10.94
CA THR A 106 -6.92 -2.64 -11.53
C THR A 106 -6.63 -2.96 -12.99
N ASN A 107 -6.44 -1.91 -13.80
CA ASN A 107 -6.06 -2.02 -15.21
C ASN A 107 -4.96 -0.98 -15.55
N PRO A 108 -3.73 -1.39 -15.97
CA PRO A 108 -3.23 -2.76 -15.98
C PRO A 108 -3.28 -3.43 -14.61
N SER A 109 -3.43 -4.75 -14.59
CA SER A 109 -3.51 -5.51 -13.34
C SER A 109 -2.22 -5.41 -12.54
N ILE A 110 -2.32 -5.05 -11.28
CA ILE A 110 -1.20 -5.07 -10.33
C ILE A 110 -1.04 -6.52 -9.82
N THR A 111 0.07 -7.17 -10.16
CA THR A 111 0.33 -8.60 -9.87
C THR A 111 1.58 -8.85 -9.04
N ASN A 112 2.36 -7.81 -8.76
CA ASN A 112 3.70 -7.89 -8.19
C ASN A 112 3.78 -7.41 -6.74
N LEU A 113 2.67 -7.52 -5.99
CA LEU A 113 2.67 -7.30 -4.55
C LEU A 113 3.62 -8.28 -3.86
N GLN A 114 4.27 -7.81 -2.81
CA GLN A 114 5.15 -8.64 -1.98
C GLN A 114 4.65 -8.64 -0.55
N PHE A 115 4.84 -9.75 0.15
CA PHE A 115 4.37 -9.92 1.52
C PHE A 115 5.51 -10.33 2.43
N SER A 116 5.49 -9.86 3.67
CA SER A 116 6.35 -10.40 4.72
C SER A 116 5.82 -11.75 5.19
N PRO A 117 6.59 -12.52 5.95
CA PRO A 117 6.02 -13.55 6.84
C PRO A 117 5.03 -12.94 7.83
N LEU A 118 4.16 -13.76 8.39
CA LEU A 118 3.31 -13.35 9.51
C LEU A 118 4.18 -13.17 10.75
N ILE A 119 4.09 -12.01 11.37
CA ILE A 119 4.89 -11.61 12.55
C ILE A 119 3.95 -11.62 13.76
N SER A 120 4.34 -12.34 14.82
CA SER A 120 3.63 -12.28 16.09
C SER A 120 4.25 -11.20 16.98
N LEU A 121 3.43 -10.24 17.43
CA LEU A 121 3.83 -9.17 18.31
C LEU A 121 2.78 -8.99 19.43
N ASN A 122 3.17 -9.21 20.67
CA ASN A 122 2.29 -9.10 21.84
C ASN A 122 0.96 -9.85 21.70
N GLY A 123 1.00 -11.04 21.08
CA GLY A 123 -0.18 -11.88 20.83
C GLY A 123 -0.99 -11.50 19.58
N SER A 124 -0.77 -10.36 18.98
CA SER A 124 -1.37 -9.96 17.72
C SER A 124 -0.53 -10.37 16.51
N ASN A 125 -1.17 -10.50 15.36
CA ASN A 125 -0.52 -10.78 14.10
C ASN A 125 -0.33 -9.49 13.30
N VAL A 126 0.89 -9.30 12.79
CA VAL A 126 1.27 -8.16 11.94
C VAL A 126 1.92 -8.68 10.67
N PHE A 127 1.67 -8.06 9.53
CA PHE A 127 2.38 -8.34 8.29
C PHE A 127 2.48 -7.12 7.40
N LEU A 128 3.41 -7.15 6.45
CA LEU A 128 3.69 -6.07 5.54
C LEU A 128 3.25 -6.43 4.11
N ILE A 129 2.64 -5.47 3.44
CA ILE A 129 2.32 -5.52 2.01
C ILE A 129 3.22 -4.52 1.30
N GLY A 130 4.20 -5.02 0.59
CA GLY A 130 5.09 -4.21 -0.24
C GLY A 130 4.48 -3.97 -1.62
N ILE A 131 4.33 -2.71 -1.99
CA ILE A 131 3.76 -2.28 -3.25
C ILE A 131 4.88 -1.62 -4.05
N PRO A 132 5.38 -2.25 -5.14
CA PRO A 132 6.40 -1.63 -5.96
C PRO A 132 5.83 -0.45 -6.75
N LYS A 133 6.69 0.53 -7.06
CA LYS A 133 6.35 1.57 -8.04
C LYS A 133 6.18 0.94 -9.42
N THR A 134 5.20 1.40 -10.18
CA THR A 134 5.06 1.04 -11.59
C THR A 134 6.30 1.47 -12.39
N LYS A 135 6.72 0.63 -13.32
CA LYS A 135 7.79 0.91 -14.28
C LYS A 135 7.25 1.23 -15.68
N SER A 136 5.95 1.21 -15.83
CA SER A 136 5.24 1.41 -17.09
C SER A 136 3.98 2.25 -16.86
N LEU A 137 2.87 1.86 -17.41
CA LEU A 137 1.60 2.57 -17.30
C LEU A 137 1.07 2.59 -15.86
N PRO A 138 0.46 3.72 -15.42
CA PRO A 138 -0.25 3.74 -14.15
C PRO A 138 -1.46 2.79 -14.18
N ALA A 139 -1.77 2.20 -13.06
CA ALA A 139 -2.92 1.33 -12.91
C ALA A 139 -4.17 2.14 -12.53
N MET A 140 -5.19 2.04 -13.37
CA MET A 140 -6.53 2.56 -13.12
C MET A 140 -7.28 1.59 -12.20
N VAL A 141 -8.00 2.09 -11.23
CA VAL A 141 -8.95 1.29 -10.46
C VAL A 141 -10.25 1.18 -11.25
N THR A 142 -10.71 -0.06 -11.44
CA THR A 142 -11.91 -0.39 -12.24
C THR A 142 -13.05 -0.97 -11.39
N TYR A 143 -12.86 -1.11 -10.08
CA TYR A 143 -13.85 -1.67 -9.18
C TYR A 143 -15.02 -0.71 -8.94
N GLY A 144 -16.25 -1.23 -8.96
CA GLY A 144 -17.47 -0.43 -8.71
C GLY A 144 -17.74 0.65 -9.76
N ASN A 145 -17.31 0.46 -11.01
CA ASN A 145 -17.41 1.45 -12.11
C ASN A 145 -16.65 2.77 -11.83
N ASN A 146 -15.74 2.78 -10.86
CA ASN A 146 -14.88 3.92 -10.56
C ASN A 146 -13.61 3.86 -11.40
N ASN A 147 -13.69 4.22 -12.66
CA ASN A 147 -12.55 4.26 -13.58
C ASN A 147 -11.64 5.47 -13.26
N ARG A 148 -10.82 5.36 -12.21
CA ARG A 148 -9.97 6.46 -11.73
C ARG A 148 -8.53 6.01 -11.48
N PHE A 149 -7.63 6.95 -11.69
CA PHE A 149 -6.22 6.81 -11.34
C PHE A 149 -5.94 7.53 -10.02
N PHE A 150 -5.31 6.84 -9.09
CA PHE A 150 -4.96 7.40 -7.79
C PHE A 150 -3.46 7.61 -7.69
N LYS A 151 -3.06 8.70 -7.06
CA LYS A 151 -1.68 8.99 -6.61
C LYS A 151 -1.67 9.32 -5.12
N ARG A 152 -0.48 9.33 -4.53
CA ARG A 152 -0.29 9.59 -3.10
C ARG A 152 0.50 10.87 -2.88
N LYS A 153 0.05 11.68 -1.91
CA LYS A 153 0.75 12.83 -1.32
C LYS A 153 1.10 12.50 0.13
N ALA A 154 1.83 13.39 0.80
CA ALA A 154 2.17 13.23 2.21
C ALA A 154 0.94 12.99 3.11
N ASN A 155 -0.18 13.62 2.77
CA ASN A 155 -1.42 13.62 3.56
C ASN A 155 -2.49 12.63 3.02
N GLY A 156 -2.08 11.57 2.31
CA GLY A 156 -3.01 10.55 1.83
C GLY A 156 -3.07 10.41 0.30
N LYS A 157 -4.12 9.74 -0.16
CA LYS A 157 -4.37 9.48 -1.59
C LYS A 157 -5.30 10.52 -2.19
N TYR A 158 -5.18 10.72 -3.50
CA TYR A 158 -6.08 11.54 -4.32
C TYR A 158 -6.20 10.94 -5.72
N PHE A 159 -7.26 11.27 -6.44
CA PHE A 159 -7.39 10.88 -7.85
C PHE A 159 -6.84 11.97 -8.76
N LEU A 160 -6.22 11.56 -9.87
CA LEU A 160 -5.65 12.47 -10.84
C LEU A 160 -6.77 13.18 -11.61
N ASP A 161 -6.58 14.47 -11.85
CA ASP A 161 -7.36 15.19 -12.84
C ASP A 161 -6.88 14.88 -14.28
N THR A 162 -7.56 15.42 -15.27
CA THR A 162 -7.26 15.17 -16.68
C THR A 162 -5.88 15.67 -17.08
N TYR A 163 -5.43 16.80 -16.50
CA TYR A 163 -4.12 17.37 -16.79
C TYR A 163 -3.00 16.54 -16.17
N GLU A 164 -3.10 16.18 -14.90
CA GLU A 164 -2.15 15.32 -14.20
C GLU A 164 -2.02 13.94 -14.88
N LEU A 165 -3.14 13.42 -15.39
CA LEU A 165 -3.15 12.16 -16.14
C LEU A 165 -2.40 12.30 -17.46
N TYR A 166 -2.66 13.36 -18.21
CA TYR A 166 -1.96 13.66 -19.46
C TYR A 166 -0.44 13.78 -19.25
N GLU A 167 0.00 14.54 -18.24
CA GLU A 167 1.43 14.69 -17.88
C GLU A 167 2.04 13.32 -17.51
N THR A 168 1.33 12.51 -16.74
CA THR A 168 1.82 11.19 -16.34
C THR A 168 2.08 10.28 -17.55
N PHE A 169 1.19 10.28 -18.55
CA PHE A 169 1.40 9.51 -19.77
C PHE A 169 2.50 10.07 -20.66
N ASN A 170 2.66 11.40 -20.72
CA ASN A 170 3.74 12.04 -21.48
C ASN A 170 5.12 11.72 -20.89
N GLU A 171 5.27 11.74 -19.57
CA GLU A 171 6.53 11.36 -18.90
C GLU A 171 6.95 9.94 -19.28
N ILE A 172 6.01 9.01 -19.31
CA ILE A 172 6.27 7.61 -19.70
C ILE A 172 6.73 7.51 -21.15
N ASN A 173 6.03 8.18 -22.07
CA ASN A 173 6.38 8.20 -23.49
C ASN A 173 7.78 8.80 -23.73
N LEU A 174 8.15 9.83 -22.98
CA LEU A 174 9.47 10.45 -23.06
C LEU A 174 10.57 9.50 -22.56
N LEU A 175 10.31 8.77 -21.48
CA LEU A 175 11.25 7.78 -20.95
C LEU A 175 11.45 6.63 -21.94
N GLU A 176 10.39 6.11 -22.54
CA GLU A 176 10.49 5.07 -23.57
C GLU A 176 11.29 5.53 -24.78
N LYS A 177 11.07 6.76 -25.27
CA LYS A 177 11.84 7.33 -26.38
C LYS A 177 13.34 7.45 -26.05
N ARG A 178 13.67 7.91 -24.83
CA ARG A 178 15.05 8.01 -24.36
C ARG A 178 15.71 6.62 -24.30
N ILE A 179 15.06 5.62 -23.72
CA ILE A 179 15.59 4.26 -23.66
C ILE A 179 15.86 3.71 -25.08
N LYS A 180 14.93 3.88 -26.01
CA LYS A 180 15.11 3.45 -27.40
C LYS A 180 16.29 4.15 -28.10
N SER A 181 16.55 5.43 -27.80
CA SER A 181 17.68 6.16 -28.37
C SER A 181 19.05 5.77 -27.79
N PHE A 182 19.10 5.10 -26.62
CA PHE A 182 20.35 4.57 -26.06
C PHE A 182 20.69 3.15 -26.56
N ILE A 183 19.76 2.46 -27.17
CA ILE A 183 19.94 1.06 -27.65
C ILE A 183 20.30 1.05 -29.14
N GLN A 184 20.15 2.15 -29.86
CA GLN A 184 20.60 2.34 -31.23
C GLN A 184 22.04 2.88 -31.29
#